data_9282abefadd49b35d965aab71669d1e9
#
_entry.id   9282abefadd49b35d965aab71669d1e9
#
_cell.length_a   1.000
_cell.length_b   1.000
_cell.length_c   1.000
_cell.angle_alpha   90.00
_cell.angle_beta   90.00
_cell.angle_gamma   90.00
#
_symmetry.space_group_name_H-M   'P 1'
#
loop_
_entity.id
_entity.type
_entity.pdbx_description
1 polymer ?
#
loop_
_entity_poly.entity_id
_entity_poly.type
_entity_poly.pdbx_seq_one_letter_code
_entity_poly.pdbx_strand_id
1 'polypeptide(L)'
;MTELNRRSFCRTLALAPAAYRTLAGAAGSLPNIVFVLADDLGWGDLDSYNSFSAIPTPNANRLASEGIRFTDMHSPSAVCTPTRYGILTGRYCWRSRLKKGVLWGYDPNLIEDGRMTLPGMLKSRGYYTAGFGKWHLGLGNRPKTDYTQPLRPGPLDHGFDYYFGIPASLDMDPYLYFENDKVVEQPTAHTDGSKSPRGVFWRPGPIAPHMKLEEVLPTVVDKAVGVIRERAKTPSQPFFLYVALTGPHTPWLPLPKYRGRSRAGDYGDFVNEVDDMLGRIMQALDQTNQSGNTLLVFTSDNGADWKIEDKARYAHRADGPWRGEKADIWDGGHRIPFLARWPGHIRPASVSNQLGCLTDFMSTAAGVTGVKLPRNAAEDSYDLLPALLGTATRPIRDAIVHHSNMGMFAIRQSNWKLELGLGSGGFSAPQTIEQAPGGPAGQLYDLSKDPDEKYNLYQKYPAVVDRLSTLLERYKKQGYSRPM
;
A
#
# COMPACT_ATOMS: atom_id res chain seq x y z
N MET A 1 24.45 -3.09 78.95
CA MET A 1 25.02 -4.45 78.82
C MET A 1 23.96 -5.33 78.13
N THR A 2 24.14 -5.64 76.95
CA THR A 2 23.84 -6.87 76.20
C THR A 2 23.78 -6.52 74.70
N GLU A 3 24.71 -7.11 73.99
CA GLU A 3 24.92 -6.98 72.56
C GLU A 3 23.77 -7.60 71.78
N LEU A 4 23.32 -6.92 70.70
CA LEU A 4 22.41 -7.44 69.68
C LEU A 4 23.20 -7.76 68.41
N ASN A 5 23.27 -9.06 68.16
CA ASN A 5 23.98 -9.69 67.06
C ASN A 5 23.22 -9.52 65.73
N ARG A 6 23.87 -8.89 64.75
CA ARG A 6 23.37 -8.75 63.37
C ARG A 6 23.65 -10.03 62.59
N ARG A 7 22.64 -10.82 62.30
CA ARG A 7 22.72 -11.89 61.29
C ARG A 7 22.17 -11.39 59.95
N SER A 8 23.07 -11.22 59.01
CA SER A 8 22.80 -10.96 57.61
C SER A 8 21.99 -12.07 56.96
N PHE A 9 20.84 -11.75 56.36
CA PHE A 9 20.07 -12.62 55.51
C PHE A 9 20.37 -12.30 54.05
N CYS A 10 21.38 -12.95 53.44
CA CYS A 10 21.58 -12.98 52.02
C CYS A 10 20.51 -13.86 51.38
N ARG A 11 19.48 -13.27 50.79
CA ARG A 11 18.61 -13.95 49.81
C ARG A 11 19.26 -13.90 48.44
N THR A 12 19.81 -15.02 48.02
CA THR A 12 20.29 -15.29 46.67
C THR A 12 19.06 -15.35 45.75
N LEU A 13 18.83 -14.33 44.95
CA LEU A 13 17.92 -14.39 43.82
C LEU A 13 18.58 -15.24 42.73
N ALA A 14 18.13 -16.46 42.57
CA ALA A 14 18.46 -17.28 41.41
C ALA A 14 17.75 -16.70 40.19
N LEU A 15 18.48 -16.00 39.35
CA LEU A 15 18.09 -15.65 37.99
C LEU A 15 18.05 -16.95 37.17
N ALA A 16 16.86 -17.46 36.92
CA ALA A 16 16.67 -18.52 35.93
C ALA A 16 17.04 -17.93 34.53
N PRO A 17 17.92 -18.58 33.78
CA PRO A 17 18.17 -18.15 32.39
C PRO A 17 16.90 -18.40 31.59
N ALA A 18 16.34 -17.32 31.02
CA ALA A 18 15.31 -17.44 30.01
C ALA A 18 15.93 -18.24 28.83
N ALA A 19 15.51 -19.48 28.74
CA ALA A 19 15.88 -20.35 27.63
C ALA A 19 15.30 -19.74 26.35
N TYR A 20 16.14 -19.04 25.59
CA TYR A 20 15.89 -18.78 24.17
C TYR A 20 15.80 -20.15 23.51
N ARG A 21 14.57 -20.64 23.34
CA ARG A 21 14.31 -21.75 22.42
C ARG A 21 14.65 -21.25 21.03
N THR A 22 15.80 -21.66 20.55
CA THR A 22 16.13 -21.67 19.14
C THR A 22 15.00 -22.40 18.42
N LEU A 23 14.22 -21.67 17.62
CA LEU A 23 13.25 -22.23 16.69
C LEU A 23 13.99 -22.92 15.53
N ALA A 24 14.59 -24.07 15.85
CA ALA A 24 15.01 -25.04 14.85
C ALA A 24 13.95 -26.15 14.87
N GLY A 25 13.09 -26.16 13.84
CA GLY A 25 12.46 -27.36 13.33
C GLY A 25 11.28 -27.95 14.08
N ALA A 26 10.15 -27.28 14.08
CA ALA A 26 8.95 -27.94 13.60
C ALA A 26 8.69 -27.37 12.21
N ALA A 27 8.42 -28.19 11.20
CA ALA A 27 7.92 -27.74 9.91
C ALA A 27 6.53 -27.10 10.16
N GLY A 28 6.53 -25.85 10.63
CA GLY A 28 5.33 -25.06 10.88
C GLY A 28 4.62 -24.89 9.53
N SER A 29 3.31 -25.06 9.54
CA SER A 29 2.49 -24.77 8.36
C SER A 29 2.78 -23.36 7.88
N LEU A 30 2.93 -23.16 6.57
CA LEU A 30 3.09 -21.83 5.99
C LEU A 30 1.92 -20.93 6.45
N PRO A 31 2.18 -19.65 6.80
CA PRO A 31 1.11 -18.77 7.26
C PRO A 31 0.18 -18.38 6.11
N ASN A 32 -1.06 -18.08 6.42
CA ASN A 32 -1.90 -17.31 5.52
C ASN A 32 -1.34 -15.90 5.39
N ILE A 33 -1.53 -15.28 4.24
CA ILE A 33 -1.13 -13.90 3.97
C ILE A 33 -2.36 -13.13 3.49
N VAL A 34 -2.73 -12.08 4.21
CA VAL A 34 -3.83 -11.18 3.82
C VAL A 34 -3.27 -9.77 3.67
N PHE A 35 -3.30 -9.24 2.45
CA PHE A 35 -2.81 -7.92 2.12
C PHE A 35 -3.99 -7.03 1.77
N VAL A 36 -4.34 -6.12 2.67
CA VAL A 36 -5.44 -5.16 2.51
C VAL A 36 -4.85 -3.83 2.09
N LEU A 37 -5.25 -3.36 0.90
CA LEU A 37 -4.76 -2.14 0.28
C LEU A 37 -5.91 -1.14 0.15
N ALA A 38 -5.88 -0.06 0.92
CA ALA A 38 -6.77 1.07 0.72
C ALA A 38 -6.35 1.87 -0.53
N ASP A 39 -7.28 2.68 -1.05
CA ASP A 39 -7.12 3.51 -2.24
C ASP A 39 -7.21 4.98 -1.82
N ASP A 40 -6.12 5.74 -1.92
CA ASP A 40 -6.01 7.15 -1.49
C ASP A 40 -6.14 7.38 0.03
N LEU A 41 -5.76 6.43 0.87
CA LEU A 41 -5.75 6.61 2.33
C LEU A 41 -4.47 7.32 2.76
N GLY A 42 -4.62 8.50 3.35
CA GLY A 42 -3.49 9.29 3.82
C GLY A 42 -2.83 8.74 5.09
N TRP A 43 -1.54 9.07 5.26
CA TRP A 43 -0.78 8.71 6.46
C TRP A 43 -1.42 9.27 7.74
N GLY A 44 -1.98 10.47 7.67
CA GLY A 44 -2.59 11.18 8.79
C GLY A 44 -4.06 10.85 9.04
N ASP A 45 -4.69 9.99 8.25
CA ASP A 45 -6.08 9.59 8.44
C ASP A 45 -6.27 8.69 9.65
N LEU A 46 -5.28 7.85 9.96
CA LEU A 46 -5.36 6.88 11.03
C LEU A 46 -4.95 7.45 12.39
N ASP A 47 -5.77 7.26 13.43
CA ASP A 47 -5.46 7.68 14.81
C ASP A 47 -4.11 7.14 15.30
N SER A 48 -3.74 5.92 14.90
CA SER A 48 -2.46 5.30 15.28
C SER A 48 -1.23 6.03 14.72
N TYR A 49 -1.40 6.88 13.71
CA TYR A 49 -0.35 7.71 13.13
C TYR A 49 -0.48 9.19 13.50
N ASN A 50 -1.70 9.67 13.66
CA ASN A 50 -2.02 11.07 13.91
C ASN A 50 -3.03 11.17 15.04
N SER A 51 -2.58 11.46 16.25
CA SER A 51 -3.45 11.63 17.43
C SER A 51 -4.47 12.78 17.30
N PHE A 52 -4.30 13.65 16.31
CA PHE A 52 -5.21 14.75 15.97
C PHE A 52 -6.11 14.43 14.78
N SER A 53 -6.15 13.16 14.33
CA SER A 53 -7.07 12.75 13.26
C SER A 53 -8.51 13.12 13.62
N ALA A 54 -9.22 13.67 12.65
CA ALA A 54 -10.65 13.96 12.77
C ALA A 54 -11.53 12.72 12.49
N ILE A 55 -10.89 11.57 12.23
CA ILE A 55 -11.54 10.35 11.73
C ILE A 55 -11.26 9.20 12.71
N PRO A 56 -12.29 8.67 13.40
CA PRO A 56 -12.10 7.49 14.26
C PRO A 56 -11.76 6.23 13.42
N THR A 57 -10.64 5.55 13.76
CA THR A 57 -10.19 4.34 13.08
C THR A 57 -9.88 3.21 14.08
N PRO A 58 -10.90 2.72 14.83
CA PRO A 58 -10.67 1.77 15.93
C PRO A 58 -10.10 0.42 15.48
N ASN A 59 -10.42 -0.05 14.27
CA ASN A 59 -9.90 -1.34 13.78
C ASN A 59 -8.44 -1.24 13.34
N ALA A 60 -8.03 -0.15 12.68
CA ALA A 60 -6.63 0.13 12.41
C ALA A 60 -5.82 0.31 13.70
N ASN A 61 -6.40 0.97 14.72
CA ASN A 61 -5.79 1.09 16.06
C ASN A 61 -5.63 -0.30 16.73
N ARG A 62 -6.63 -1.17 16.62
CA ARG A 62 -6.55 -2.55 17.09
C ARG A 62 -5.41 -3.29 16.36
N LEU A 63 -5.34 -3.20 15.03
CA LEU A 63 -4.28 -3.82 14.25
C LEU A 63 -2.89 -3.33 14.65
N ALA A 64 -2.72 -2.02 14.87
CA ALA A 64 -1.47 -1.41 15.34
C ALA A 64 -1.08 -1.90 16.75
N SER A 65 -2.05 -2.02 17.65
CA SER A 65 -1.80 -2.48 19.03
C SER A 65 -1.48 -3.97 19.13
N GLU A 66 -2.03 -4.79 18.22
CA GLU A 66 -1.78 -6.22 18.12
C GLU A 66 -0.56 -6.58 17.25
N GLY A 67 0.03 -5.59 16.57
CA GLY A 67 1.09 -5.79 15.60
C GLY A 67 2.17 -4.71 15.60
N ILE A 68 2.65 -4.36 14.41
CA ILE A 68 3.69 -3.37 14.18
C ILE A 68 3.19 -2.23 13.29
N ARG A 69 3.68 -1.03 13.55
CA ARG A 69 3.48 0.17 12.74
C ARG A 69 4.80 0.63 12.15
N PHE A 70 4.86 0.84 10.83
CA PHE A 70 6.00 1.47 10.18
C PHE A 70 5.78 2.97 10.03
N THR A 71 6.78 3.78 10.38
CA THR A 71 6.70 5.25 10.32
C THR A 71 7.32 5.85 9.06
N ASP A 72 8.10 5.06 8.31
CA ASP A 72 8.82 5.49 7.10
C ASP A 72 8.57 4.51 5.92
N MET A 73 7.27 4.27 5.65
CA MET A 73 6.83 3.40 4.56
C MET A 73 6.27 4.23 3.41
N HIS A 74 6.62 3.83 2.19
CA HIS A 74 6.27 4.57 0.99
C HIS A 74 5.68 3.68 -0.11
N SER A 75 4.84 4.26 -0.93
CA SER A 75 4.49 3.70 -2.24
C SER A 75 5.60 4.03 -3.27
N PRO A 76 5.80 3.20 -4.30
CA PRO A 76 6.79 3.47 -5.36
C PRO A 76 6.39 4.60 -6.29
N SER A 77 5.15 5.04 -6.24
CA SER A 77 4.60 6.13 -7.01
C SER A 77 3.51 6.84 -6.21
N ALA A 78 3.24 8.09 -6.54
CA ALA A 78 2.18 8.87 -5.92
C ALA A 78 0.79 8.61 -6.53
N VAL A 79 0.61 7.56 -7.36
CA VAL A 79 -0.66 7.18 -7.97
C VAL A 79 -0.83 5.65 -8.08
N CYS A 80 -2.10 5.23 -8.22
CA CYS A 80 -2.60 3.87 -8.05
C CYS A 80 -1.94 2.79 -8.94
N THR A 81 -2.09 2.86 -10.28
CA THR A 81 -1.62 1.81 -11.20
C THR A 81 -0.14 1.46 -11.00
N PRO A 82 0.80 2.45 -10.97
CA PRO A 82 2.21 2.16 -10.76
C PRO A 82 2.50 1.45 -9.43
N THR A 83 1.80 1.82 -8.37
CA THR A 83 1.96 1.20 -7.07
C THR A 83 1.46 -0.24 -7.05
N ARG A 84 0.26 -0.50 -7.61
CA ARG A 84 -0.32 -1.85 -7.71
C ARG A 84 0.56 -2.78 -8.55
N TYR A 85 1.12 -2.27 -9.65
CA TYR A 85 2.14 -2.99 -10.42
C TYR A 85 3.36 -3.34 -9.54
N GLY A 86 3.86 -2.35 -8.78
CA GLY A 86 5.00 -2.52 -7.88
C GLY A 86 4.77 -3.59 -6.81
N ILE A 87 3.60 -3.61 -6.17
CA ILE A 87 3.22 -4.61 -5.16
C ILE A 87 3.23 -6.02 -5.77
N LEU A 88 2.59 -6.19 -6.93
CA LEU A 88 2.41 -7.51 -7.53
C LEU A 88 3.64 -8.06 -8.25
N THR A 89 4.62 -7.20 -8.60
CA THR A 89 5.81 -7.62 -9.36
C THR A 89 7.14 -7.42 -8.64
N GLY A 90 7.15 -6.67 -7.53
CA GLY A 90 8.39 -6.27 -6.85
C GLY A 90 9.29 -5.37 -7.70
N ARG A 91 8.72 -4.65 -8.68
CA ARG A 91 9.45 -3.88 -9.69
C ARG A 91 8.82 -2.50 -9.85
N TYR A 92 9.63 -1.46 -9.98
CA TYR A 92 9.12 -0.12 -10.27
C TYR A 92 8.38 -0.07 -11.61
N CYS A 93 7.18 0.49 -11.63
CA CYS A 93 6.32 0.54 -12.81
C CYS A 93 6.93 1.34 -13.98
N TRP A 94 7.74 2.36 -13.71
CA TRP A 94 8.43 3.13 -14.75
C TRP A 94 9.42 2.29 -15.59
N ARG A 95 9.76 1.07 -15.16
CA ARG A 95 10.49 0.09 -15.98
C ARG A 95 9.60 -0.61 -17.02
N SER A 96 8.27 -0.56 -16.86
CA SER A 96 7.29 -1.07 -17.82
C SER A 96 6.99 -0.06 -18.94
N ARG A 97 5.95 -0.31 -19.73
CA ARG A 97 5.46 0.65 -20.74
C ARG A 97 4.81 1.90 -20.15
N LEU A 98 4.31 1.85 -18.91
CA LEU A 98 3.65 2.98 -18.24
C LEU A 98 4.70 3.85 -17.54
N LYS A 99 5.01 5.01 -18.14
CA LYS A 99 6.04 5.94 -17.65
C LYS A 99 5.49 7.06 -16.78
N LYS A 100 4.19 7.34 -16.89
CA LYS A 100 3.46 8.38 -16.15
C LYS A 100 1.97 8.07 -16.10
N GLY A 101 1.24 8.67 -15.17
CA GLY A 101 -0.21 8.53 -15.05
C GLY A 101 -0.62 7.14 -14.58
N VAL A 102 -1.87 6.83 -14.85
CA VAL A 102 -2.54 5.58 -14.52
C VAL A 102 -3.23 5.01 -15.77
N LEU A 103 -3.61 3.73 -15.72
CA LEU A 103 -4.45 3.11 -16.74
C LEU A 103 -5.91 3.52 -16.55
N TRP A 104 -6.68 3.44 -17.63
CA TRP A 104 -8.13 3.66 -17.66
C TRP A 104 -8.88 2.34 -17.77
N GLY A 105 -10.20 2.38 -17.63
CA GLY A 105 -11.01 1.18 -17.61
C GLY A 105 -10.92 0.31 -18.88
N TYR A 106 -10.58 0.90 -20.01
CA TYR A 106 -10.43 0.16 -21.28
C TYR A 106 -8.97 -0.12 -21.67
N ASP A 107 -8.00 0.24 -20.82
CA ASP A 107 -6.60 -0.03 -21.13
C ASP A 107 -6.27 -1.53 -21.05
N PRO A 108 -5.42 -2.02 -22.00
CA PRO A 108 -5.01 -3.42 -22.01
C PRO A 108 -4.04 -3.73 -20.89
N ASN A 109 -3.91 -5.02 -20.58
CA ASN A 109 -3.03 -5.56 -19.54
C ASN A 109 -1.63 -4.94 -19.56
N LEU A 110 -1.13 -4.53 -18.37
CA LEU A 110 0.16 -3.88 -18.17
C LEU A 110 1.28 -4.84 -17.83
N ILE A 111 0.98 -5.87 -17.03
CA ILE A 111 1.99 -6.82 -16.55
C ILE A 111 2.49 -7.63 -17.75
N GLU A 112 3.80 -7.65 -17.92
CA GLU A 112 4.46 -8.33 -19.06
C GLU A 112 4.27 -9.84 -18.98
N ASP A 113 4.14 -10.48 -20.15
CA ASP A 113 4.02 -11.94 -20.26
C ASP A 113 5.22 -12.65 -19.63
N GLY A 114 4.96 -13.71 -18.88
CA GLY A 114 5.98 -14.50 -18.20
C GLY A 114 6.65 -13.81 -17.00
N ARG A 115 6.21 -12.60 -16.61
CA ARG A 115 6.70 -11.93 -15.41
C ARG A 115 6.24 -12.66 -14.16
N MET A 116 7.20 -13.02 -13.31
CA MET A 116 6.86 -13.54 -11.98
C MET A 116 6.10 -12.48 -11.19
N THR A 117 4.98 -12.87 -10.61
CA THR A 117 4.14 -12.03 -9.75
C THR A 117 4.08 -12.59 -8.35
N LEU A 118 3.70 -11.76 -7.39
CA LEU A 118 3.50 -12.17 -6.00
C LEU A 118 2.50 -13.34 -5.87
N PRO A 119 1.28 -13.29 -6.45
CA PRO A 119 0.37 -14.43 -6.38
C PRO A 119 0.92 -15.67 -7.12
N GLY A 120 1.58 -15.51 -8.27
CA GLY A 120 2.19 -16.64 -9.00
C GLY A 120 3.32 -17.30 -8.20
N MET A 121 4.16 -16.52 -7.53
CA MET A 121 5.18 -17.02 -6.61
C MET A 121 4.56 -17.80 -5.44
N LEU A 122 3.54 -17.25 -4.79
CA LEU A 122 2.87 -17.92 -3.66
C LEU A 122 2.13 -19.18 -4.10
N LYS A 123 1.48 -19.15 -5.26
CA LYS A 123 0.84 -20.34 -5.88
C LYS A 123 1.84 -21.48 -6.10
N SER A 124 3.08 -21.17 -6.51
CA SER A 124 4.15 -22.19 -6.65
C SER A 124 4.54 -22.84 -5.32
N ARG A 125 4.16 -22.24 -4.20
CA ARG A 125 4.34 -22.78 -2.83
C ARG A 125 3.08 -23.47 -2.28
N GLY A 126 2.08 -23.72 -3.13
CA GLY A 126 0.85 -24.40 -2.76
C GLY A 126 -0.23 -23.51 -2.15
N TYR A 127 -0.04 -22.19 -2.17
CA TYR A 127 -1.08 -21.26 -1.71
C TYR A 127 -2.29 -21.29 -2.66
N TYR A 128 -3.49 -21.22 -2.06
CA TYR A 128 -4.65 -20.73 -2.76
C TYR A 128 -4.55 -19.20 -2.87
N THR A 129 -4.72 -18.63 -4.05
CA THR A 129 -4.49 -17.21 -4.30
C THR A 129 -5.76 -16.53 -4.78
N ALA A 130 -6.24 -15.50 -4.08
CA ALA A 130 -7.43 -14.78 -4.49
C ALA A 130 -7.24 -13.26 -4.39
N GLY A 131 -7.84 -12.55 -5.35
CA GLY A 131 -7.84 -11.09 -5.38
C GLY A 131 -9.25 -10.52 -5.37
N PHE A 132 -9.41 -9.36 -4.73
CA PHE A 132 -10.71 -8.70 -4.57
C PHE A 132 -10.56 -7.19 -4.76
N GLY A 133 -11.53 -6.58 -5.45
CA GLY A 133 -11.65 -5.14 -5.57
C GLY A 133 -10.99 -4.53 -6.79
N LYS A 134 -10.36 -3.37 -6.62
CA LYS A 134 -9.81 -2.58 -7.73
C LYS A 134 -8.57 -3.25 -8.32
N TRP A 135 -8.67 -3.68 -9.60
CA TRP A 135 -7.53 -4.25 -10.33
C TRP A 135 -6.55 -3.18 -10.81
N HIS A 136 -7.00 -2.31 -11.67
CA HIS A 136 -6.30 -1.13 -12.21
C HIS A 136 -4.94 -1.41 -12.87
N LEU A 137 -4.78 -2.61 -13.45
CA LEU A 137 -3.58 -3.03 -14.19
C LEU A 137 -3.88 -3.40 -15.64
N GLY A 138 -5.07 -3.00 -16.12
CA GLY A 138 -5.56 -3.30 -17.45
C GLY A 138 -5.99 -4.76 -17.62
N LEU A 139 -6.80 -5.02 -18.62
CA LEU A 139 -7.38 -6.32 -18.93
C LEU A 139 -7.32 -6.59 -20.43
N GLY A 140 -7.17 -7.85 -20.81
CA GLY A 140 -7.17 -8.23 -22.23
C GLY A 140 -5.98 -7.72 -23.02
N ASN A 141 -6.06 -7.86 -24.33
CA ASN A 141 -5.03 -7.52 -25.29
C ASN A 141 -5.21 -6.11 -25.88
N ARG A 142 -4.15 -5.60 -26.52
CA ARG A 142 -4.22 -4.36 -27.29
C ARG A 142 -5.15 -4.47 -28.51
N PRO A 143 -5.74 -3.37 -28.99
CA PRO A 143 -5.47 -1.99 -28.58
C PRO A 143 -6.22 -1.56 -27.29
N LYS A 144 -7.35 -2.19 -26.97
CA LYS A 144 -8.17 -1.90 -25.78
C LYS A 144 -8.92 -3.14 -25.30
N THR A 145 -9.36 -3.11 -24.04
CA THR A 145 -10.18 -4.17 -23.44
C THR A 145 -11.53 -4.28 -24.14
N ASP A 146 -11.91 -5.50 -24.49
CA ASP A 146 -13.25 -5.86 -24.98
C ASP A 146 -13.99 -6.66 -23.89
N TYR A 147 -14.95 -6.02 -23.25
CA TYR A 147 -15.72 -6.57 -22.13
C TYR A 147 -16.79 -7.62 -22.58
N THR A 148 -16.95 -7.84 -23.88
CA THR A 148 -17.80 -8.92 -24.41
C THR A 148 -17.06 -10.25 -24.54
N GLN A 149 -15.72 -10.23 -24.37
CA GLN A 149 -14.84 -11.37 -24.50
C GLN A 149 -14.25 -11.77 -23.13
N PRO A 150 -13.63 -12.95 -23.00
CA PRO A 150 -12.85 -13.29 -21.82
C PRO A 150 -11.76 -12.25 -21.56
N LEU A 151 -11.67 -11.77 -20.32
CA LEU A 151 -10.76 -10.68 -19.88
C LEU A 151 -9.33 -11.22 -19.65
N ARG A 152 -8.72 -11.72 -20.72
CA ARG A 152 -7.39 -12.34 -20.71
C ARG A 152 -6.45 -11.69 -21.73
N PRO A 153 -5.16 -11.42 -21.35
CA PRO A 153 -4.59 -11.64 -20.03
C PRO A 153 -5.21 -10.74 -18.95
N GLY A 154 -5.28 -11.26 -17.71
CA GLY A 154 -5.89 -10.63 -16.56
C GLY A 154 -5.38 -11.26 -15.24
N PRO A 155 -6.08 -11.08 -14.13
CA PRO A 155 -5.62 -11.58 -12.82
C PRO A 155 -5.28 -13.07 -12.80
N LEU A 156 -6.06 -13.92 -13.49
CA LEU A 156 -5.82 -15.37 -13.52
C LEU A 156 -4.51 -15.72 -14.23
N ASP A 157 -4.12 -14.96 -15.27
CA ASP A 157 -2.86 -15.14 -15.99
C ASP A 157 -1.66 -14.67 -15.18
N HIS A 158 -1.91 -13.86 -14.17
CA HIS A 158 -0.91 -13.33 -13.24
C HIS A 158 -0.87 -14.08 -11.91
N GLY A 159 -1.44 -15.29 -11.84
CA GLY A 159 -1.24 -16.23 -10.75
C GLY A 159 -2.35 -16.28 -9.71
N PHE A 160 -3.44 -15.53 -9.85
CA PHE A 160 -4.61 -15.71 -8.99
C PHE A 160 -5.42 -16.95 -9.42
N ASP A 161 -5.92 -17.71 -8.44
CA ASP A 161 -6.90 -18.79 -8.66
C ASP A 161 -8.32 -18.24 -8.79
N TYR A 162 -8.58 -17.10 -8.14
CA TYR A 162 -9.87 -16.42 -8.13
C TYR A 162 -9.68 -14.90 -8.07
N TYR A 163 -10.51 -14.17 -8.80
CA TYR A 163 -10.58 -12.73 -8.73
C TYR A 163 -12.03 -12.24 -8.83
N PHE A 164 -12.41 -11.29 -7.96
CA PHE A 164 -13.67 -10.57 -8.06
C PHE A 164 -13.44 -9.08 -7.82
N GLY A 165 -13.85 -8.23 -8.77
CA GLY A 165 -13.64 -6.78 -8.56
C GLY A 165 -14.08 -5.91 -9.72
N ILE A 166 -13.45 -4.72 -9.77
CA ILE A 166 -13.69 -3.70 -10.78
C ILE A 166 -12.42 -3.45 -11.60
N PRO A 167 -12.55 -3.06 -12.89
CA PRO A 167 -11.42 -2.92 -13.82
C PRO A 167 -10.42 -1.83 -13.44
N ALA A 168 -10.93 -0.66 -13.02
CA ALA A 168 -10.17 0.53 -12.68
C ALA A 168 -10.75 1.23 -11.44
N SER A 169 -10.56 2.54 -11.27
CA SER A 169 -11.19 3.31 -10.18
C SER A 169 -12.68 3.52 -10.42
N LEU A 170 -13.44 3.72 -9.34
CA LEU A 170 -14.90 3.97 -9.43
C LEU A 170 -15.27 5.32 -10.06
N ASP A 171 -14.32 6.16 -10.41
CA ASP A 171 -14.51 7.39 -11.17
C ASP A 171 -14.27 7.22 -12.68
N MET A 172 -13.97 5.98 -13.13
CA MET A 172 -13.62 5.64 -14.52
C MET A 172 -14.57 4.57 -15.07
N ASP A 173 -15.13 4.83 -16.25
CA ASP A 173 -15.93 3.86 -16.99
C ASP A 173 -15.03 2.74 -17.61
N PRO A 174 -15.63 1.54 -17.87
CA PRO A 174 -16.99 1.11 -17.61
C PRO A 174 -17.19 0.71 -16.15
N TYR A 175 -18.38 0.99 -15.62
CA TYR A 175 -18.76 0.65 -14.25
C TYR A 175 -19.39 -0.74 -14.24
N LEU A 176 -18.62 -1.75 -13.86
CA LEU A 176 -19.03 -3.15 -13.82
C LEU A 176 -18.18 -3.95 -12.83
N TYR A 177 -18.72 -5.07 -12.40
CA TYR A 177 -17.93 -6.13 -11.77
C TYR A 177 -17.48 -7.15 -12.81
N PHE A 178 -16.29 -7.69 -12.60
CA PHE A 178 -15.87 -8.91 -13.27
C PHE A 178 -15.48 -9.98 -12.23
N GLU A 179 -15.70 -11.22 -12.57
CA GLU A 179 -15.35 -12.40 -11.78
C GLU A 179 -14.50 -13.32 -12.62
N ASN A 180 -13.27 -13.56 -12.17
CA ASN A 180 -12.24 -14.30 -12.90
C ASN A 180 -11.90 -13.60 -14.23
N ASP A 181 -12.35 -14.17 -15.35
CA ASP A 181 -12.13 -13.64 -16.70
C ASP A 181 -13.44 -13.22 -17.39
N LYS A 182 -14.54 -13.04 -16.63
CA LYS A 182 -15.86 -12.73 -17.17
C LYS A 182 -16.48 -11.51 -16.51
N VAL A 183 -17.18 -10.71 -17.28
CA VAL A 183 -18.06 -9.65 -16.77
C VAL A 183 -19.25 -10.30 -16.07
N VAL A 184 -19.58 -9.83 -14.86
CA VAL A 184 -20.72 -10.33 -14.08
C VAL A 184 -22.03 -9.88 -14.70
N GLU A 185 -22.13 -8.61 -15.07
CA GLU A 185 -23.26 -8.02 -15.76
C GLU A 185 -22.76 -7.00 -16.78
N GLN A 186 -23.22 -7.10 -18.03
CA GLN A 186 -22.79 -6.20 -19.10
C GLN A 186 -23.26 -4.76 -18.83
N PRO A 187 -22.39 -3.75 -19.07
CA PRO A 187 -22.69 -2.35 -18.80
C PRO A 187 -23.58 -1.74 -19.90
N THR A 188 -24.84 -2.18 -19.95
CA THR A 188 -25.81 -1.77 -20.97
C THR A 188 -26.60 -0.52 -20.62
N ALA A 189 -26.55 -0.05 -19.35
CA ALA A 189 -27.07 1.24 -18.93
C ALA A 189 -26.01 2.34 -19.08
N HIS A 190 -26.39 3.58 -18.83
CA HIS A 190 -25.52 4.75 -18.87
C HIS A 190 -25.65 5.57 -17.58
N THR A 191 -24.54 6.14 -17.11
CA THR A 191 -24.53 7.17 -16.07
C THR A 191 -24.02 8.48 -16.65
N ASP A 192 -24.67 9.61 -16.30
CA ASP A 192 -24.25 10.95 -16.70
C ASP A 192 -23.03 11.45 -15.91
N GLY A 193 -22.53 10.64 -14.95
CA GLY A 193 -21.45 11.03 -14.07
C GLY A 193 -21.89 12.00 -12.97
N SER A 194 -20.93 12.45 -12.17
CA SER A 194 -21.12 13.49 -11.16
C SER A 194 -19.88 14.34 -11.00
N LYS A 195 -20.05 15.63 -10.65
CA LYS A 195 -18.94 16.57 -10.38
C LYS A 195 -19.12 17.34 -9.07
N SER A 196 -20.22 17.15 -8.38
CA SER A 196 -20.59 17.90 -7.19
C SER A 196 -21.42 17.05 -6.24
N PRO A 197 -21.25 17.20 -4.92
CA PRO A 197 -20.24 18.05 -4.24
C PRO A 197 -18.81 17.55 -4.38
N ARG A 198 -17.81 18.25 -3.86
CA ARG A 198 -16.38 17.84 -3.81
C ARG A 198 -16.27 16.39 -3.29
N GLY A 199 -15.57 15.56 -4.03
CA GLY A 199 -15.38 14.15 -3.75
C GLY A 199 -16.46 13.23 -4.34
N VAL A 200 -17.67 13.70 -4.60
CA VAL A 200 -18.72 12.96 -5.31
C VAL A 200 -18.51 13.13 -6.82
N PHE A 201 -17.45 12.48 -7.31
CA PHE A 201 -17.00 12.62 -8.68
C PHE A 201 -16.85 11.26 -9.37
N TRP A 202 -17.52 11.08 -10.49
CA TRP A 202 -17.27 10.02 -11.47
C TRP A 202 -17.63 10.51 -12.87
N ARG A 203 -17.04 9.91 -13.88
CA ARG A 203 -17.24 10.28 -15.29
C ARG A 203 -18.52 9.68 -15.86
N PRO A 204 -19.12 10.33 -16.88
CA PRO A 204 -20.20 9.69 -17.62
C PRO A 204 -19.66 8.45 -18.38
N GLY A 205 -20.52 7.43 -18.54
CA GLY A 205 -20.13 6.23 -19.28
C GLY A 205 -21.04 5.03 -19.05
N PRO A 206 -20.70 3.89 -19.68
CA PRO A 206 -21.44 2.66 -19.52
C PRO A 206 -21.38 2.12 -18.08
N ILE A 207 -22.54 1.66 -17.59
CA ILE A 207 -22.69 1.08 -16.26
C ILE A 207 -23.56 -0.18 -16.31
N ALA A 208 -23.23 -1.18 -15.52
CA ALA A 208 -24.08 -2.35 -15.34
C ALA A 208 -25.41 -1.93 -14.66
N PRO A 209 -26.57 -2.38 -15.17
CA PRO A 209 -27.89 -1.87 -14.72
C PRO A 209 -28.16 -1.95 -13.22
N HIS A 210 -27.58 -2.98 -12.53
CA HIS A 210 -27.80 -3.18 -11.11
C HIS A 210 -26.60 -2.74 -10.24
N MET A 211 -25.57 -2.14 -10.83
CA MET A 211 -24.41 -1.66 -10.09
C MET A 211 -24.73 -0.36 -9.34
N LYS A 212 -24.48 -0.35 -8.03
CA LYS A 212 -24.54 0.84 -7.19
C LYS A 212 -23.15 1.14 -6.66
N LEU A 213 -22.64 2.35 -6.94
CA LEU A 213 -21.27 2.72 -6.64
C LEU A 213 -20.97 2.68 -5.13
N GLU A 214 -21.90 3.08 -4.30
CA GLU A 214 -21.80 3.04 -2.83
C GLU A 214 -21.76 1.62 -2.24
N GLU A 215 -22.24 0.62 -2.97
CA GLU A 215 -22.25 -0.78 -2.52
C GLU A 215 -20.99 -1.55 -2.95
N VAL A 216 -20.09 -0.95 -3.74
CA VAL A 216 -18.92 -1.66 -4.28
C VAL A 216 -17.94 -2.05 -3.18
N LEU A 217 -17.61 -1.13 -2.28
CA LEU A 217 -16.68 -1.40 -1.19
C LEU A 217 -17.15 -2.56 -0.29
N PRO A 218 -18.36 -2.56 0.26
CA PRO A 218 -18.84 -3.67 1.08
C PRO A 218 -18.99 -4.97 0.29
N THR A 219 -19.40 -4.94 -0.99
CA THR A 219 -19.54 -6.13 -1.84
C THR A 219 -18.20 -6.85 -2.03
N VAL A 220 -17.14 -6.10 -2.29
CA VAL A 220 -15.77 -6.62 -2.42
C VAL A 220 -15.33 -7.31 -1.12
N VAL A 221 -15.59 -6.69 0.02
CA VAL A 221 -15.21 -7.26 1.32
C VAL A 221 -16.07 -8.47 1.69
N ASP A 222 -17.35 -8.50 1.33
CA ASP A 222 -18.21 -9.68 1.51
C ASP A 222 -17.66 -10.90 0.76
N LYS A 223 -17.20 -10.72 -0.47
CA LYS A 223 -16.54 -11.79 -1.26
C LYS A 223 -15.25 -12.27 -0.57
N ALA A 224 -14.40 -11.35 -0.09
CA ALA A 224 -13.17 -11.70 0.62
C ALA A 224 -13.44 -12.45 1.92
N VAL A 225 -14.38 -12.00 2.74
CA VAL A 225 -14.83 -12.66 3.97
C VAL A 225 -15.41 -14.06 3.67
N GLY A 226 -16.17 -14.18 2.58
CA GLY A 226 -16.68 -15.46 2.10
C GLY A 226 -15.54 -16.46 1.85
N VAL A 227 -14.48 -16.03 1.19
CA VAL A 227 -13.30 -16.89 0.92
C VAL A 227 -12.55 -17.22 2.22
N ILE A 228 -12.38 -16.28 3.16
CA ILE A 228 -11.77 -16.59 4.46
C ILE A 228 -12.53 -17.72 5.16
N ARG A 229 -13.86 -17.66 5.19
CA ARG A 229 -14.72 -18.69 5.80
C ARG A 229 -14.61 -20.03 5.05
N GLU A 230 -14.55 -20.01 3.73
CA GLU A 230 -14.40 -21.23 2.92
C GLU A 230 -13.03 -21.89 3.15
N ARG A 231 -11.94 -21.10 3.18
CA ARG A 231 -10.59 -21.62 3.44
C ARG A 231 -10.40 -22.19 4.83
N ALA A 232 -11.20 -21.79 5.81
CA ALA A 232 -11.20 -22.41 7.13
C ALA A 232 -11.55 -23.91 7.10
N LYS A 233 -12.26 -24.36 6.06
CA LYS A 233 -12.61 -25.79 5.85
C LYS A 233 -11.43 -26.62 5.34
N THR A 234 -10.38 -25.97 4.83
CA THR A 234 -9.16 -26.60 4.28
C THR A 234 -7.90 -26.04 4.92
N PRO A 235 -7.71 -26.17 6.26
CA PRO A 235 -6.64 -25.48 6.98
C PRO A 235 -5.23 -25.95 6.62
N SER A 236 -5.09 -27.07 5.90
CA SER A 236 -3.81 -27.58 5.40
C SER A 236 -3.27 -26.81 4.19
N GLN A 237 -4.12 -26.04 3.48
CA GLN A 237 -3.71 -25.23 2.36
C GLN A 237 -3.67 -23.76 2.77
N PRO A 238 -2.48 -23.12 2.82
CA PRO A 238 -2.39 -21.70 3.12
C PRO A 238 -3.02 -20.89 1.97
N PHE A 239 -3.47 -19.67 2.29
CA PHE A 239 -4.03 -18.77 1.29
C PHE A 239 -3.34 -17.40 1.28
N PHE A 240 -3.33 -16.79 0.11
CA PHE A 240 -3.00 -15.40 -0.12
C PHE A 240 -4.24 -14.65 -0.59
N LEU A 241 -4.63 -13.61 0.13
CA LEU A 241 -5.68 -12.69 -0.29
C LEU A 241 -5.10 -11.31 -0.53
N TYR A 242 -5.32 -10.78 -1.74
CA TYR A 242 -5.07 -9.40 -2.11
C TYR A 242 -6.41 -8.66 -2.12
N VAL A 243 -6.69 -7.88 -1.08
CA VAL A 243 -7.95 -7.16 -0.92
C VAL A 243 -7.70 -5.69 -1.20
N ALA A 244 -7.90 -5.30 -2.46
CA ALA A 244 -7.70 -3.95 -2.96
C ALA A 244 -9.02 -3.16 -2.83
N LEU A 245 -9.20 -2.51 -1.69
CA LEU A 245 -10.37 -1.69 -1.39
C LEU A 245 -10.52 -0.54 -2.39
N THR A 246 -11.73 -0.06 -2.59
CA THR A 246 -12.03 1.05 -3.50
C THR A 246 -12.10 2.40 -2.81
N GLY A 247 -12.07 2.42 -1.49
CA GLY A 247 -12.09 3.62 -0.68
C GLY A 247 -10.78 3.90 0.05
N PRO A 248 -10.61 5.17 0.46
CA PRO A 248 -11.51 6.32 0.33
C PRO A 248 -11.36 7.13 -0.99
N HIS A 249 -10.90 6.51 -2.10
CA HIS A 249 -10.86 7.16 -3.42
C HIS A 249 -12.23 7.69 -3.84
N THR A 250 -12.27 8.74 -4.65
CA THR A 250 -13.51 9.24 -5.25
C THR A 250 -14.22 8.17 -6.11
N PRO A 251 -15.55 8.13 -6.13
CA PRO A 251 -16.52 9.01 -5.44
C PRO A 251 -16.63 8.69 -3.95
N TRP A 252 -16.63 9.75 -3.12
CA TRP A 252 -16.86 9.61 -1.68
C TRP A 252 -18.35 9.34 -1.42
N LEU A 253 -18.71 8.09 -1.36
CA LEU A 253 -20.07 7.61 -1.19
C LEU A 253 -20.20 6.68 0.03
N PRO A 254 -19.95 7.21 1.25
CA PRO A 254 -20.11 6.39 2.45
C PRO A 254 -21.57 5.93 2.58
N LEU A 255 -21.75 4.65 2.95
CA LEU A 255 -23.08 4.13 3.23
C LEU A 255 -23.76 4.96 4.34
N PRO A 256 -25.12 5.05 4.36
CA PRO A 256 -25.85 5.90 5.29
C PRO A 256 -25.47 5.73 6.76
N LYS A 257 -25.12 4.50 7.19
CA LYS A 257 -24.72 4.20 8.56
C LYS A 257 -23.39 4.84 9.00
N TYR A 258 -22.55 5.32 8.06
CA TYR A 258 -21.27 5.98 8.37
C TYR A 258 -21.35 7.49 8.32
N ARG A 259 -22.38 8.07 7.71
CA ARG A 259 -22.51 9.52 7.54
C ARG A 259 -22.54 10.23 8.89
N GLY A 260 -21.73 11.29 9.01
CA GLY A 260 -21.61 12.09 10.23
C GLY A 260 -20.78 11.45 11.35
N ARG A 261 -20.05 10.36 11.09
CA ARG A 261 -19.20 9.71 12.09
C ARG A 261 -17.83 10.36 12.26
N SER A 262 -17.40 11.13 11.27
CA SER A 262 -16.14 11.86 11.29
C SER A 262 -16.37 13.38 11.38
N ARG A 263 -15.27 14.11 11.59
CA ARG A 263 -15.23 15.58 11.49
C ARG A 263 -14.51 16.04 10.22
N ALA A 264 -14.39 15.16 9.21
CA ALA A 264 -13.75 15.42 7.93
C ALA A 264 -14.71 15.22 6.74
N GLY A 265 -16.02 15.38 6.96
CA GLY A 265 -17.07 15.28 5.95
C GLY A 265 -17.14 13.90 5.30
N ASP A 266 -17.71 13.82 4.09
CA ASP A 266 -17.91 12.55 3.37
C ASP A 266 -16.63 11.75 3.17
N TYR A 267 -15.48 12.41 3.00
CA TYR A 267 -14.17 11.75 2.94
C TYR A 267 -13.89 10.98 4.23
N GLY A 268 -13.97 11.66 5.38
CA GLY A 268 -13.68 11.03 6.67
C GLY A 268 -14.69 9.96 7.05
N ASP A 269 -15.95 10.12 6.68
CA ASP A 269 -16.99 9.11 6.86
C ASP A 269 -16.70 7.87 6.00
N PHE A 270 -16.14 8.06 4.79
CA PHE A 270 -15.72 6.97 3.92
C PHE A 270 -14.45 6.27 4.43
N VAL A 271 -13.48 7.02 5.00
CA VAL A 271 -12.35 6.42 5.73
C VAL A 271 -12.83 5.59 6.92
N ASN A 272 -13.83 6.05 7.66
CA ASN A 272 -14.45 5.27 8.75
C ASN A 272 -15.10 3.97 8.24
N GLU A 273 -15.71 3.99 7.05
CA GLU A 273 -16.19 2.78 6.39
C GLU A 273 -15.05 1.85 5.99
N VAL A 274 -13.94 2.36 5.44
CA VAL A 274 -12.72 1.57 5.14
C VAL A 274 -12.19 0.88 6.39
N ASP A 275 -12.14 1.58 7.52
CA ASP A 275 -11.75 0.99 8.80
C ASP A 275 -12.68 -0.15 9.25
N ASP A 276 -14.01 0.02 9.08
CA ASP A 276 -14.99 -1.05 9.37
C ASP A 276 -14.77 -2.27 8.44
N MET A 277 -14.42 -2.06 7.17
CA MET A 277 -14.10 -3.14 6.24
C MET A 277 -12.86 -3.93 6.67
N LEU A 278 -11.81 -3.25 7.15
CA LEU A 278 -10.67 -3.89 7.80
C LEU A 278 -11.12 -4.71 9.03
N GLY A 279 -11.99 -4.12 9.86
CA GLY A 279 -12.57 -4.78 11.03
C GLY A 279 -13.29 -6.07 10.70
N ARG A 280 -14.07 -6.08 9.61
CA ARG A 280 -14.81 -7.27 9.12
C ARG A 280 -13.87 -8.39 8.68
N ILE A 281 -12.76 -8.06 8.02
CA ILE A 281 -11.72 -9.02 7.62
C ILE A 281 -11.07 -9.61 8.87
N MET A 282 -10.66 -8.76 9.83
CA MET A 282 -10.09 -9.20 11.10
C MET A 282 -11.04 -10.12 11.86
N GLN A 283 -12.31 -9.73 11.97
CA GLN A 283 -13.34 -10.53 12.63
C GLN A 283 -13.54 -11.89 11.95
N ALA A 284 -13.53 -11.96 10.63
CA ALA A 284 -13.64 -13.22 9.90
C ALA A 284 -12.48 -14.18 10.21
N LEU A 285 -11.24 -13.66 10.25
CA LEU A 285 -10.05 -14.43 10.64
C LEU A 285 -10.16 -14.93 12.09
N ASP A 286 -10.64 -14.08 13.01
CA ASP A 286 -10.82 -14.43 14.43
C ASP A 286 -11.89 -15.53 14.61
N GLN A 287 -13.07 -15.35 14.00
CA GLN A 287 -14.20 -16.29 14.07
C GLN A 287 -13.89 -17.67 13.47
N THR A 288 -12.95 -17.73 12.52
CA THR A 288 -12.55 -18.95 11.86
C THR A 288 -11.27 -19.56 12.43
N ASN A 289 -10.74 -19.00 13.54
CA ASN A 289 -9.50 -19.44 14.20
C ASN A 289 -8.25 -19.41 13.30
N GLN A 290 -8.23 -18.51 12.29
CA GLN A 290 -7.11 -18.39 11.36
C GLN A 290 -6.14 -17.26 11.73
N SER A 291 -6.54 -16.33 12.61
CA SER A 291 -5.74 -15.17 13.03
C SER A 291 -4.34 -15.54 13.52
N GLY A 292 -4.21 -16.63 14.29
CA GLY A 292 -2.95 -17.06 14.87
C GLY A 292 -1.86 -17.42 13.86
N ASN A 293 -2.25 -17.91 12.68
CA ASN A 293 -1.33 -18.27 11.59
C ASN A 293 -1.55 -17.39 10.35
N THR A 294 -1.82 -16.10 10.54
CA THR A 294 -2.02 -15.15 9.42
C THR A 294 -1.14 -13.92 9.58
N LEU A 295 -0.33 -13.64 8.55
CA LEU A 295 0.28 -12.33 8.35
C LEU A 295 -0.77 -11.44 7.69
N LEU A 296 -1.33 -10.52 8.47
CA LEU A 296 -2.26 -9.49 7.99
C LEU A 296 -1.52 -8.16 7.83
N VAL A 297 -1.62 -7.57 6.65
CA VAL A 297 -1.09 -6.22 6.33
C VAL A 297 -2.23 -5.31 5.94
N PHE A 298 -2.19 -4.06 6.42
CA PHE A 298 -3.06 -2.95 6.00
C PHE A 298 -2.23 -1.74 5.62
N THR A 299 -2.46 -1.20 4.42
CA THR A 299 -1.71 -0.06 3.87
C THR A 299 -2.52 0.69 2.81
N SER A 300 -1.94 1.72 2.18
CA SER A 300 -2.52 2.50 1.08
C SER A 300 -1.65 2.45 -0.17
N ASP A 301 -2.23 2.67 -1.35
CA ASP A 301 -1.49 2.69 -2.61
C ASP A 301 -0.80 4.03 -2.92
N ASN A 302 -1.23 5.12 -2.33
CA ASN A 302 -0.61 6.47 -2.38
C ASN A 302 -1.17 7.34 -1.25
N GLY A 303 -0.73 8.59 -1.16
CA GLY A 303 -1.27 9.59 -0.25
C GLY A 303 -2.71 9.99 -0.60
N ALA A 304 -3.35 10.75 0.28
CA ALA A 304 -4.74 11.19 0.11
C ALA A 304 -4.90 12.23 -1.00
N ASP A 305 -6.05 12.21 -1.69
CA ASP A 305 -6.54 13.36 -2.49
C ASP A 305 -7.19 14.39 -1.54
N TRP A 306 -6.35 15.09 -0.78
CA TRP A 306 -6.78 16.03 0.26
C TRP A 306 -6.23 17.43 -0.01
N LYS A 307 -7.02 18.22 -0.71
CA LYS A 307 -6.61 19.52 -1.25
C LYS A 307 -6.49 20.61 -0.21
N ILE A 308 -5.95 21.74 -0.62
CA ILE A 308 -5.79 22.89 0.28
C ILE A 308 -7.15 23.42 0.76
N GLU A 309 -8.20 23.32 -0.06
CA GLU A 309 -9.56 23.70 0.29
C GLU A 309 -10.16 22.78 1.37
N ASP A 310 -9.84 21.48 1.31
CA ASP A 310 -10.24 20.50 2.31
C ASP A 310 -9.51 20.77 3.63
N LYS A 311 -8.20 21.08 3.57
CA LYS A 311 -7.39 21.49 4.75
C LYS A 311 -7.89 22.77 5.39
N ALA A 312 -8.42 23.70 4.59
CA ALA A 312 -9.00 24.95 5.09
C ALA A 312 -10.39 24.74 5.72
N ARG A 313 -11.17 23.79 5.18
CA ARG A 313 -12.53 23.48 5.64
C ARG A 313 -12.57 22.62 6.90
N TYR A 314 -11.66 21.66 7.00
CA TYR A 314 -11.64 20.68 8.08
C TYR A 314 -10.33 20.75 8.85
N ALA A 315 -10.40 20.72 10.17
CA ALA A 315 -9.21 20.65 11.03
C ALA A 315 -8.58 19.25 10.98
N HIS A 316 -8.29 18.78 9.76
CA HIS A 316 -7.73 17.47 9.47
C HIS A 316 -6.61 17.57 8.43
N ARG A 317 -5.59 16.73 8.59
CA ARG A 317 -4.46 16.62 7.67
C ARG A 317 -4.30 15.16 7.27
N ALA A 318 -4.95 14.77 6.18
CA ALA A 318 -4.95 13.40 5.69
C ALA A 318 -3.53 12.88 5.43
N ASP A 319 -2.65 13.69 4.87
CA ASP A 319 -1.25 13.33 4.63
C ASP A 319 -0.32 13.65 5.82
N GLY A 320 -0.88 13.99 6.99
CA GLY A 320 -0.12 14.35 8.18
C GLY A 320 0.66 15.68 8.02
N PRO A 321 1.89 15.77 8.54
CA PRO A 321 2.71 16.97 8.43
C PRO A 321 3.41 17.12 7.07
N TRP A 322 3.32 16.12 6.20
CA TRP A 322 4.06 16.04 4.95
C TRP A 322 3.50 16.99 3.90
N ARG A 323 4.38 17.54 3.05
CA ARG A 323 4.00 18.38 1.92
C ARG A 323 3.37 17.55 0.81
N GLY A 324 2.43 18.17 0.09
CA GLY A 324 1.78 17.57 -1.08
C GLY A 324 0.52 16.79 -0.72
N GLU A 325 0.09 16.04 -1.70
CA GLU A 325 -1.08 15.17 -1.69
C GLU A 325 -0.89 14.10 -2.78
N LYS A 326 -1.85 13.18 -2.96
CA LYS A 326 -1.89 12.24 -4.10
C LYS A 326 -1.37 12.90 -5.39
N ALA A 327 -0.65 12.11 -6.19
CA ALA A 327 -0.03 12.51 -7.45
C ALA A 327 1.29 13.30 -7.35
N ASP A 328 1.56 13.97 -6.22
CA ASP A 328 2.73 14.82 -6.03
C ASP A 328 4.01 14.03 -5.78
N ILE A 329 5.16 14.62 -6.15
CA ILE A 329 6.48 14.03 -5.88
C ILE A 329 6.91 14.20 -4.43
N TRP A 330 6.31 15.12 -3.69
CA TRP A 330 6.57 15.37 -2.28
C TRP A 330 6.04 14.24 -1.39
N ASP A 331 6.54 14.15 -0.18
CA ASP A 331 6.29 13.01 0.72
C ASP A 331 4.80 12.73 0.97
N GLY A 332 3.93 13.75 1.02
CA GLY A 332 2.48 13.57 1.14
C GLY A 332 1.85 12.77 0.00
N GLY A 333 2.49 12.74 -1.18
CA GLY A 333 1.99 11.96 -2.31
C GLY A 333 2.23 10.46 -2.20
N HIS A 334 3.25 10.04 -1.45
CA HIS A 334 3.71 8.64 -1.45
C HIS A 334 4.09 8.07 -0.07
N ARG A 335 4.10 8.87 0.99
CA ARG A 335 4.25 8.37 2.36
C ARG A 335 2.91 7.85 2.86
N ILE A 336 2.88 6.58 3.22
CA ILE A 336 1.64 5.84 3.47
C ILE A 336 1.66 5.17 4.85
N PRO A 337 0.50 4.90 5.47
CA PRO A 337 0.43 4.03 6.63
C PRO A 337 0.77 2.59 6.23
N PHE A 338 1.42 1.87 7.12
CA PHE A 338 1.67 0.43 6.98
C PHE A 338 1.61 -0.23 8.35
N LEU A 339 0.58 -1.05 8.53
CA LEU A 339 0.33 -1.84 9.72
C LEU A 339 0.44 -3.32 9.40
N ALA A 340 1.05 -4.11 10.26
CA ALA A 340 1.12 -5.55 10.08
C ALA A 340 0.95 -6.30 11.41
N ARG A 341 0.25 -7.44 11.38
CA ARG A 341 0.07 -8.33 12.52
C ARG A 341 0.36 -9.78 12.11
N TRP A 342 1.15 -10.46 12.91
CA TRP A 342 1.39 -11.89 12.79
C TRP A 342 1.64 -12.46 14.20
N PRO A 343 0.60 -12.97 14.87
CA PRO A 343 0.71 -13.41 16.27
C PRO A 343 1.80 -14.45 16.46
N GLY A 344 2.55 -14.31 17.56
CA GLY A 344 3.70 -15.17 17.84
C GLY A 344 4.99 -14.87 17.08
N HIS A 345 4.94 -14.03 16.05
CA HIS A 345 6.08 -13.61 15.21
C HIS A 345 6.37 -12.12 15.33
N ILE A 346 5.38 -11.27 15.13
CA ILE A 346 5.49 -9.82 15.28
C ILE A 346 5.14 -9.43 16.73
N ARG A 347 6.02 -8.66 17.35
CA ARG A 347 5.78 -8.16 18.72
C ARG A 347 4.63 -7.14 18.70
N PRO A 348 3.59 -7.31 19.53
CA PRO A 348 2.50 -6.36 19.65
C PRO A 348 2.99 -4.95 20.02
N ALA A 349 2.27 -3.94 19.54
CA ALA A 349 2.51 -2.51 19.78
C ALA A 349 3.95 -2.05 19.42
N SER A 350 4.61 -2.76 18.50
CA SER A 350 5.95 -2.39 18.06
C SER A 350 5.93 -1.32 16.97
N VAL A 351 7.04 -0.61 16.83
CA VAL A 351 7.22 0.44 15.83
C VAL A 351 8.52 0.22 15.09
N SER A 352 8.50 0.35 13.77
CA SER A 352 9.69 0.32 12.93
C SER A 352 9.83 1.66 12.19
N ASN A 353 11.05 2.21 12.20
CA ASN A 353 11.44 3.37 11.40
C ASN A 353 12.29 2.99 10.18
N GLN A 354 12.32 1.73 9.82
CA GLN A 354 12.99 1.27 8.60
C GLN A 354 12.33 1.88 7.37
N LEU A 355 13.15 2.42 6.48
CA LEU A 355 12.71 2.87 5.17
C LEU A 355 12.22 1.66 4.38
N GLY A 356 10.98 1.68 3.94
CA GLY A 356 10.37 0.62 3.15
C GLY A 356 9.57 1.15 1.97
N CYS A 357 9.35 0.27 1.01
CA CYS A 357 8.53 0.51 -0.17
C CYS A 357 7.54 -0.64 -0.37
N LEU A 358 6.37 -0.37 -0.93
CA LEU A 358 5.40 -1.45 -1.22
C LEU A 358 5.91 -2.47 -2.24
N THR A 359 6.90 -2.12 -3.08
CA THR A 359 7.61 -3.10 -3.91
C THR A 359 8.29 -4.19 -3.08
N ASP A 360 8.63 -3.92 -1.82
CA ASP A 360 9.37 -4.81 -0.93
C ASP A 360 8.51 -6.01 -0.47
N PHE A 361 7.19 -5.92 -0.63
CA PHE A 361 6.30 -6.97 -0.15
C PHE A 361 6.51 -8.31 -0.88
N MET A 362 6.90 -8.30 -2.15
CA MET A 362 7.21 -9.55 -2.88
C MET A 362 8.41 -10.29 -2.29
N SER A 363 9.52 -9.61 -1.99
CA SER A 363 10.68 -10.22 -1.32
C SER A 363 10.38 -10.60 0.12
N THR A 364 9.55 -9.81 0.82
CA THR A 364 9.10 -10.12 2.19
C THR A 364 8.27 -11.41 2.22
N ALA A 365 7.32 -11.56 1.30
CA ALA A 365 6.55 -12.79 1.16
C ALA A 365 7.43 -14.00 0.76
N ALA A 366 8.46 -13.76 -0.07
CA ALA A 366 9.46 -14.78 -0.39
C ALA A 366 10.25 -15.20 0.84
N GLY A 367 10.67 -14.24 1.70
CA GLY A 367 11.31 -14.51 2.99
C GLY A 367 10.42 -15.32 3.93
N VAL A 368 9.14 -14.94 4.07
CA VAL A 368 8.14 -15.66 4.89
C VAL A 368 7.94 -17.10 4.44
N THR A 369 7.99 -17.35 3.13
CA THR A 369 7.69 -18.67 2.54
C THR A 369 8.92 -19.48 2.15
N GLY A 370 10.11 -18.93 2.35
CA GLY A 370 11.38 -19.59 1.99
C GLY A 370 11.63 -19.71 0.48
N VAL A 371 10.98 -18.85 -0.33
CA VAL A 371 11.20 -18.82 -1.78
C VAL A 371 12.50 -18.09 -2.12
N LYS A 372 13.32 -18.66 -2.97
CA LYS A 372 14.46 -17.96 -3.56
C LYS A 372 14.02 -17.29 -4.86
N LEU A 373 14.03 -15.97 -4.87
CA LEU A 373 13.67 -15.19 -6.05
C LEU A 373 14.78 -15.26 -7.10
N PRO A 374 14.46 -15.51 -8.37
CA PRO A 374 15.44 -15.45 -9.46
C PRO A 374 15.90 -14.00 -9.70
N ARG A 375 17.02 -13.83 -10.39
CA ARG A 375 17.61 -12.49 -10.64
C ARG A 375 16.71 -11.58 -11.46
N ASN A 376 15.90 -12.13 -12.35
CA ASN A 376 15.00 -11.42 -13.25
C ASN A 376 13.58 -11.22 -12.67
N ALA A 377 13.43 -11.34 -11.36
CA ALA A 377 12.15 -11.08 -10.66
C ALA A 377 12.38 -10.20 -9.44
N ALA A 378 11.35 -9.43 -9.07
CA ALA A 378 11.38 -8.57 -7.89
C ALA A 378 12.60 -7.61 -7.87
N GLU A 379 12.92 -7.03 -9.01
CA GLU A 379 14.17 -6.28 -9.29
C GLU A 379 14.36 -5.07 -8.36
N ASP A 380 13.26 -4.58 -7.74
CA ASP A 380 13.28 -3.41 -6.85
C ASP A 380 12.75 -3.72 -5.45
N SER A 381 12.68 -5.01 -5.09
CA SER A 381 12.07 -5.52 -3.87
C SER A 381 13.12 -5.96 -2.86
N TYR A 382 13.05 -5.44 -1.65
CA TYR A 382 13.92 -5.79 -0.51
C TYR A 382 13.10 -6.56 0.53
N ASP A 383 13.72 -7.46 1.27
CA ASP A 383 13.04 -8.26 2.30
C ASP A 383 12.86 -7.47 3.60
N LEU A 384 11.64 -7.07 3.92
CA LEU A 384 11.29 -6.40 5.17
C LEU A 384 11.02 -7.37 6.34
N LEU A 385 11.12 -8.68 6.15
CA LEU A 385 10.86 -9.66 7.22
C LEU A 385 11.71 -9.39 8.47
N PRO A 386 13.02 -9.05 8.39
CA PRO A 386 13.78 -8.68 9.59
C PRO A 386 13.22 -7.45 10.33
N ALA A 387 12.66 -6.48 9.62
CA ALA A 387 12.01 -5.33 10.26
C ALA A 387 10.68 -5.70 10.92
N LEU A 388 9.88 -6.54 10.28
CA LEU A 388 8.63 -7.06 10.83
C LEU A 388 8.86 -7.85 12.11
N LEU A 389 9.92 -8.66 12.16
CA LEU A 389 10.29 -9.47 13.33
C LEU A 389 11.09 -8.69 14.39
N GLY A 390 11.44 -7.42 14.13
CA GLY A 390 12.26 -6.62 15.04
C GLY A 390 13.72 -7.07 15.16
N THR A 391 14.23 -7.80 14.17
CA THR A 391 15.60 -8.34 14.13
C THR A 391 16.55 -7.56 13.21
N ALA A 392 16.05 -6.55 12.51
CA ALA A 392 16.87 -5.70 11.63
C ALA A 392 17.87 -4.87 12.46
N THR A 393 19.17 -5.09 12.23
CA THR A 393 20.27 -4.38 12.94
C THR A 393 20.89 -3.26 12.11
N ARG A 394 20.49 -3.12 10.84
CA ARG A 394 20.95 -2.09 9.89
C ARG A 394 19.83 -1.76 8.91
N PRO A 395 19.94 -0.66 8.16
CA PRO A 395 18.96 -0.32 7.11
C PRO A 395 18.81 -1.48 6.12
N ILE A 396 17.56 -1.81 5.80
CA ILE A 396 17.24 -2.90 4.86
C ILE A 396 17.49 -2.46 3.42
N ARG A 397 17.21 -1.19 3.12
CA ARG A 397 17.46 -0.63 1.81
C ARG A 397 18.25 0.68 1.90
N ASP A 398 19.15 0.88 0.91
CA ASP A 398 20.01 2.08 0.86
C ASP A 398 19.26 3.29 0.32
N ALA A 399 18.38 3.09 -0.66
CA ALA A 399 17.65 4.16 -1.32
C ALA A 399 16.29 3.68 -1.84
N ILE A 400 15.41 4.65 -2.06
CA ILE A 400 14.07 4.44 -2.66
C ILE A 400 13.90 5.42 -3.82
N VAL A 401 13.21 4.96 -4.87
CA VAL A 401 12.85 5.79 -6.03
C VAL A 401 11.34 5.95 -6.06
N HIS A 402 10.90 7.19 -6.22
CA HIS A 402 9.49 7.54 -6.43
C HIS A 402 9.32 8.23 -7.79
N HIS A 403 8.11 8.23 -8.31
CA HIS A 403 7.73 9.12 -9.39
C HIS A 403 6.32 9.66 -9.17
N SER A 404 6.13 10.90 -9.60
CA SER A 404 4.85 11.59 -9.54
C SER A 404 3.90 11.11 -10.64
N ASN A 405 2.67 11.62 -10.63
CA ASN A 405 1.71 11.38 -11.71
C ASN A 405 2.23 11.83 -13.10
N MET A 406 2.96 12.94 -13.16
CA MET A 406 3.55 13.44 -14.42
C MET A 406 4.85 12.74 -14.82
N GLY A 407 5.33 11.78 -14.03
CA GLY A 407 6.55 11.01 -14.28
C GLY A 407 7.83 11.71 -13.80
N MET A 408 7.74 12.74 -12.95
CA MET A 408 8.90 13.33 -12.29
C MET A 408 9.49 12.32 -11.32
N PHE A 409 10.81 12.09 -11.40
CA PHE A 409 11.50 11.16 -10.51
C PHE A 409 11.97 11.85 -9.24
N ALA A 410 11.91 11.12 -8.13
CA ALA A 410 12.67 11.40 -6.93
C ALA A 410 13.49 10.18 -6.50
N ILE A 411 14.66 10.43 -5.92
CA ILE A 411 15.45 9.42 -5.23
C ILE A 411 15.78 9.89 -3.81
N ARG A 412 15.52 9.04 -2.84
CA ARG A 412 15.89 9.29 -1.43
C ARG A 412 16.93 8.28 -0.98
N GLN A 413 18.01 8.78 -0.39
CA GLN A 413 19.02 7.97 0.30
C GLN A 413 19.28 8.57 1.69
N SER A 414 19.04 7.80 2.72
CA SER A 414 19.02 8.30 4.10
C SER A 414 18.05 9.51 4.24
N ASN A 415 18.57 10.66 4.68
CA ASN A 415 17.78 11.88 4.86
C ASN A 415 17.71 12.77 3.60
N TRP A 416 18.52 12.50 2.58
CA TRP A 416 18.59 13.33 1.38
C TRP A 416 17.60 12.85 0.32
N LYS A 417 16.72 13.73 -0.12
CA LYS A 417 15.77 13.48 -1.21
C LYS A 417 16.03 14.45 -2.36
N LEU A 418 16.31 13.92 -3.52
CA LEU A 418 16.50 14.65 -4.78
C LEU A 418 15.31 14.41 -5.69
N GLU A 419 14.72 15.48 -6.21
CA GLU A 419 13.63 15.47 -7.19
C GLU A 419 14.13 16.08 -8.50
N LEU A 420 13.91 15.37 -9.61
CA LEU A 420 14.41 15.75 -10.93
C LEU A 420 13.41 16.65 -11.68
N GLY A 421 13.18 17.82 -11.11
CA GLY A 421 12.28 18.83 -11.65
C GLY A 421 11.85 19.83 -10.58
N LEU A 422 11.11 20.83 -10.98
CA LEU A 422 10.57 21.88 -10.13
C LEU A 422 9.04 21.85 -10.13
N GLY A 423 8.44 22.10 -8.96
CA GLY A 423 7.01 21.98 -8.73
C GLY A 423 6.62 20.61 -8.17
N SER A 424 5.31 20.33 -8.09
CA SER A 424 4.78 19.09 -7.50
C SER A 424 4.90 17.88 -8.44
N GLY A 425 4.93 18.11 -9.75
CA GLY A 425 4.79 17.03 -10.74
C GLY A 425 3.46 16.28 -10.67
N GLY A 426 2.47 16.81 -9.95
CA GLY A 426 1.21 16.15 -9.64
C GLY A 426 0.00 17.07 -9.60
N PHE A 427 -0.78 17.05 -8.52
CA PHE A 427 -2.04 17.80 -8.40
C PHE A 427 -1.87 19.16 -7.74
N SER A 428 -0.95 19.30 -6.78
CA SER A 428 -0.70 20.58 -6.10
C SER A 428 -0.10 21.62 -7.04
N ALA A 429 -0.61 22.84 -6.99
CA ALA A 429 -0.03 23.97 -7.71
C ALA A 429 1.22 24.52 -6.98
N PRO A 430 2.25 24.98 -7.73
CA PRO A 430 2.43 24.83 -9.17
C PRO A 430 2.85 23.39 -9.54
N GLN A 431 2.23 22.81 -10.56
CA GLN A 431 2.55 21.45 -11.01
C GLN A 431 3.95 21.38 -11.64
N THR A 432 4.30 22.38 -12.43
CA THR A 432 5.61 22.53 -13.07
C THR A 432 6.08 23.95 -12.94
N ILE A 433 7.35 24.14 -12.65
CA ILE A 433 8.01 25.45 -12.63
C ILE A 433 9.14 25.40 -13.65
N GLU A 434 9.21 26.38 -14.54
CA GLU A 434 10.33 26.52 -15.46
C GLU A 434 11.59 26.96 -14.71
N GLN A 435 12.73 26.38 -15.07
CA GLN A 435 14.00 26.76 -14.50
C GLN A 435 14.36 28.21 -14.87
N ALA A 436 14.49 29.07 -13.88
CA ALA A 436 15.01 30.40 -14.09
C ALA A 436 16.49 30.38 -14.56
N PRO A 437 16.95 31.34 -15.36
CA PRO A 437 18.37 31.41 -15.73
C PRO A 437 19.29 31.39 -14.50
N GLY A 438 20.20 30.43 -14.44
CA GLY A 438 21.09 30.21 -13.27
C GLY A 438 20.42 29.64 -12.01
N GLY A 439 19.12 29.35 -12.07
CA GLY A 439 18.38 28.70 -10.98
C GLY A 439 18.58 27.18 -10.89
N PRO A 440 18.04 26.55 -9.85
CA PRO A 440 18.14 25.08 -9.69
C PRO A 440 17.34 24.36 -10.79
N ALA A 441 17.89 23.23 -11.27
CA ALA A 441 17.20 22.37 -12.23
C ALA A 441 16.30 21.32 -11.58
N GLY A 442 16.34 21.22 -10.24
CA GLY A 442 15.57 20.28 -9.45
C GLY A 442 15.44 20.73 -8.00
N GLN A 443 14.98 19.83 -7.17
CA GLN A 443 14.75 20.10 -5.74
C GLN A 443 15.57 19.11 -4.92
N LEU A 444 16.26 19.58 -3.88
CA LEU A 444 17.01 18.76 -2.93
C LEU A 444 16.61 19.14 -1.50
N TYR A 445 16.27 18.15 -0.69
CA TYR A 445 15.84 18.34 0.70
C TYR A 445 16.64 17.47 1.67
N ASP A 446 16.91 18.00 2.86
CA ASP A 446 17.39 17.24 4.03
C ASP A 446 16.18 16.98 4.95
N LEU A 447 15.55 15.83 4.77
CA LEU A 447 14.31 15.47 5.48
C LEU A 447 14.47 15.35 7.01
N SER A 448 15.72 15.29 7.53
CA SER A 448 15.97 15.31 8.96
C SER A 448 15.77 16.71 9.58
N LYS A 449 15.83 17.75 8.77
CA LYS A 449 15.72 19.16 9.20
C LYS A 449 14.52 19.86 8.56
N ASP A 450 14.10 19.37 7.41
CA ASP A 450 13.04 19.93 6.59
C ASP A 450 12.12 18.79 6.08
N PRO A 451 11.38 18.12 6.99
CA PRO A 451 10.47 17.06 6.60
C PRO A 451 9.28 17.56 5.75
N ASP A 452 9.02 18.87 5.77
CA ASP A 452 7.97 19.55 5.00
C ASP A 452 8.43 19.95 3.59
N GLU A 453 9.68 19.67 3.20
CA GLU A 453 10.23 19.92 1.86
C GLU A 453 10.05 21.40 1.40
N LYS A 454 10.36 22.36 2.30
CA LYS A 454 10.16 23.80 2.06
C LYS A 454 11.39 24.49 1.48
N TYR A 455 12.59 24.06 1.89
CA TYR A 455 13.83 24.75 1.62
C TYR A 455 14.67 23.99 0.60
N ASN A 456 14.58 24.39 -0.69
CA ASN A 456 15.34 23.75 -1.75
C ASN A 456 16.85 24.00 -1.62
N LEU A 457 17.60 22.95 -1.37
CA LEU A 457 19.05 22.95 -1.12
C LEU A 457 19.85 22.56 -2.38
N TYR A 458 19.23 22.45 -3.56
CA TYR A 458 19.83 21.94 -4.80
C TYR A 458 21.15 22.63 -5.16
N GLN A 459 21.18 23.98 -5.15
CA GLN A 459 22.37 24.74 -5.47
C GLN A 459 23.39 24.76 -4.33
N LYS A 460 22.95 24.57 -3.07
CA LYS A 460 23.82 24.61 -1.90
C LYS A 460 24.67 23.35 -1.74
N TYR A 461 24.18 22.19 -2.22
CA TYR A 461 24.86 20.88 -2.04
C TYR A 461 25.01 20.12 -3.35
N PRO A 462 25.77 20.66 -4.35
CA PRO A 462 25.91 20.04 -5.66
C PRO A 462 26.49 18.62 -5.62
N ALA A 463 27.41 18.35 -4.70
CA ALA A 463 27.98 17.00 -4.54
C ALA A 463 26.92 15.95 -4.10
N VAL A 464 25.89 16.36 -3.33
CA VAL A 464 24.78 15.48 -2.97
C VAL A 464 23.87 15.24 -4.17
N VAL A 465 23.60 16.28 -4.95
CA VAL A 465 22.84 16.18 -6.21
C VAL A 465 23.51 15.20 -7.17
N ASP A 466 24.81 15.37 -7.42
CA ASP A 466 25.57 14.50 -8.32
C ASP A 466 25.58 13.03 -7.87
N ARG A 467 25.76 12.79 -6.56
CA ARG A 467 25.74 11.45 -5.97
C ARG A 467 24.39 10.76 -6.16
N LEU A 468 23.30 11.46 -5.86
CA LEU A 468 21.95 10.90 -5.94
C LEU A 468 21.52 10.72 -7.41
N SER A 469 21.85 11.67 -8.28
CA SER A 469 21.62 11.54 -9.72
C SER A 469 22.37 10.33 -10.31
N THR A 470 23.63 10.17 -9.96
CA THR A 470 24.45 9.03 -10.39
C THR A 470 23.87 7.70 -9.90
N LEU A 471 23.37 7.66 -8.65
CA LEU A 471 22.72 6.47 -8.10
C LEU A 471 21.44 6.12 -8.85
N LEU A 472 20.60 7.11 -9.14
CA LEU A 472 19.36 6.90 -9.90
C LEU A 472 19.66 6.42 -11.33
N GLU A 473 20.60 7.04 -12.03
CA GLU A 473 20.99 6.63 -13.38
C GLU A 473 21.59 5.22 -13.40
N ARG A 474 22.34 4.84 -12.36
CA ARG A 474 22.80 3.47 -12.18
C ARG A 474 21.63 2.49 -12.06
N TYR A 475 20.59 2.80 -11.23
CA TYR A 475 19.41 1.96 -11.08
C TYR A 475 18.59 1.84 -12.37
N LYS A 476 18.51 2.92 -13.15
CA LYS A 476 17.88 2.88 -14.47
C LYS A 476 18.65 1.99 -15.44
N LYS A 477 19.97 2.18 -15.55
CA LYS A 477 20.82 1.47 -16.51
C LYS A 477 20.97 -0.02 -16.22
N GLN A 478 21.15 -0.40 -14.96
CA GLN A 478 21.34 -1.81 -14.58
C GLN A 478 20.02 -2.62 -14.56
N GLY A 479 18.84 -1.97 -14.53
CA GLY A 479 17.54 -2.62 -14.57
C GLY A 479 16.99 -3.07 -13.22
N TYR A 480 17.70 -2.85 -12.12
CA TYR A 480 17.31 -3.24 -10.76
C TYR A 480 17.85 -2.24 -9.73
N SER A 481 17.30 -2.24 -8.52
CA SER A 481 17.80 -1.45 -7.38
C SER A 481 18.27 -2.32 -6.21
N ARG A 482 17.71 -3.52 -6.04
CA ARG A 482 18.14 -4.44 -4.97
C ARG A 482 19.51 -5.05 -5.22
N PRO A 483 20.22 -5.52 -4.19
CA PRO A 483 21.39 -6.40 -4.36
C PRO A 483 21.00 -7.71 -5.07
N MET A 484 21.84 -8.17 -6.01
CA MET A 484 21.62 -9.37 -6.84
C MET A 484 22.53 -10.52 -6.42
#